data_b814494a6ec9ec265b3055d2d580a7d6
#
_entry.id   b814494a6ec9ec265b3055d2d580a7d6
#
_cell.length_a   1.000
_cell.length_b   1.000
_cell.length_c   1.000
_cell.angle_alpha   90.00
_cell.angle_beta   90.00
_cell.angle_gamma   90.00
#
_symmetry.space_group_name_H-M   'P 1'
#
loop_
_entity.id
_entity.type
_entity.pdbx_description
1 polymer ?
#
loop_
_entity_poly.entity_id
_entity_poly.type
_entity_poly.pdbx_seq_one_letter_code
_entity_poly.pdbx_strand_id
1 'polypeptide(L)'
;MKQTLPALLRTLPLLFLSCSAGVLQAQVFSVSELRCEQSQRPLAVEPAGPRLSWQLNADRRGCLQSAYRILVADSPVALADDNGNVWDSGKVFSDQSVLVPYGGPALQSGKAYCWKVQAWDADGNVSPWSLPASLGTGLMSLQDWNGAKWIAMEPDVDSLKCIEGNTGEWKDGGPVFDKPVAPYKLPQLRREFTATKPVKRALAYICGLGQFEMFLNGEKVGDHFLDPAWTKFDKEAQYVAFDITGELRDGKNAVGVMLGNGYYHTPHGRYLKLLFSYGAPKMICKLQIEYADGTAQTVVSDDKWRASESPVTFSSIYGGEDYDASAVQPGWAEPGFDDRKWKNAVLTQGAGVKLIPQISEPLKVMERIPTVRRFRAANGNWVYDLGQNASGIVQLTVRAVTPQSIKLIPGELINDDSTVNQRSSGGPVFFSYTTRGDGSVESWQPQFTYYGFRYVEVEGAVPAGESNPGALPEVIDITGLHTRNSAAQVGTFACSDPLFDKIHSLIDWAVRSNMASVLTDCPHREKLGWLEVTHLMGGSIQYRYDISRLYAKQVNDMRTAQHADGMVPTIAPQYVTFSPDFIDTPEWG
;
A
#
# COMPACT_ATOMS: atom_id res chain seq x y z
N MET A 1 65.43 50.62 25.52
CA MET A 1 65.04 51.98 25.88
C MET A 1 63.56 51.96 26.25
N LYS A 2 63.31 52.47 27.44
CA LYS A 2 62.00 52.59 28.09
C LYS A 2 61.11 53.60 27.30
N GLN A 3 59.84 53.37 27.18
CA GLN A 3 58.85 54.42 27.44
C GLN A 3 57.46 53.82 27.69
N THR A 4 56.82 54.33 28.64
CA THR A 4 55.72 54.05 29.51
C THR A 4 54.40 54.42 28.91
N LEU A 5 53.33 53.64 29.32
CA LEU A 5 51.91 53.94 29.19
C LEU A 5 51.45 55.25 29.80
N PRO A 6 50.25 55.70 29.45
CA PRO A 6 49.29 55.81 30.53
C PRO A 6 47.88 55.18 30.19
N ALA A 7 47.31 54.68 31.28
CA ALA A 7 45.95 54.12 31.35
C ALA A 7 44.88 55.20 31.21
N LEU A 8 43.83 54.88 30.43
CA LEU A 8 42.54 55.58 30.48
C LEU A 8 41.47 54.60 30.91
N LEU A 9 41.03 54.74 32.15
CA LEU A 9 39.79 54.15 32.65
C LEU A 9 38.60 54.78 31.86
N ARG A 10 37.82 53.95 31.19
CA ARG A 10 36.47 54.29 30.78
C ARG A 10 35.50 53.37 31.50
N THR A 11 34.70 53.94 32.36
CA THR A 11 33.55 53.34 33.04
C THR A 11 32.47 53.07 32.02
N LEU A 12 32.14 51.76 31.83
CA LEU A 12 30.94 51.32 31.13
C LEU A 12 29.80 51.20 32.17
N PRO A 13 28.59 51.69 31.88
CA PRO A 13 27.43 51.42 32.71
C PRO A 13 26.95 49.99 32.48
N LEU A 14 26.83 49.18 33.53
CA LEU A 14 26.13 47.90 33.52
C LEU A 14 24.61 48.15 33.23
N LEU A 15 24.18 47.82 32.02
CA LEU A 15 22.76 47.64 31.75
C LEU A 15 22.35 46.29 32.35
N PHE A 16 21.60 46.31 33.44
CA PHE A 16 20.84 45.13 33.91
C PHE A 16 19.72 44.85 32.90
N LEU A 17 19.94 43.86 32.01
CA LEU A 17 18.89 43.19 31.29
C LEU A 17 18.13 42.32 32.29
N SER A 18 16.98 42.76 32.77
CA SER A 18 16.04 41.90 33.46
C SER A 18 15.46 40.89 32.41
N CYS A 19 16.08 39.71 32.33
CA CYS A 19 15.42 38.56 31.73
C CYS A 19 14.20 38.22 32.60
N SER A 20 13.01 38.69 32.20
CA SER A 20 11.79 38.10 32.68
C SER A 20 11.75 36.66 32.13
N ALA A 21 12.19 35.71 32.95
CA ALA A 21 11.88 34.30 32.71
C ALA A 21 10.37 34.17 32.74
N GLY A 22 9.76 34.18 31.54
CA GLY A 22 8.40 33.71 31.39
C GLY A 22 8.39 32.29 31.90
N VAL A 23 7.79 32.08 33.07
CA VAL A 23 7.43 30.75 33.53
C VAL A 23 6.53 30.18 32.45
N LEU A 24 7.07 29.28 31.61
CA LEU A 24 6.25 28.38 30.82
C LEU A 24 5.42 27.61 31.83
N GLN A 25 4.20 28.05 32.05
CA GLN A 25 3.24 27.35 32.85
C GLN A 25 3.00 26.02 32.13
N ALA A 26 3.47 24.92 32.71
CA ALA A 26 3.26 23.58 32.18
C ALA A 26 1.76 23.42 31.91
N GLN A 27 1.43 22.98 30.72
CA GLN A 27 0.06 22.88 30.25
C GLN A 27 -0.60 21.72 31.00
N VAL A 28 -1.42 22.02 31.99
CA VAL A 28 -2.01 21.08 32.95
C VAL A 28 -2.94 20.06 32.26
N PHE A 29 -3.52 20.42 31.10
CA PHE A 29 -4.46 19.60 30.34
C PHE A 29 -4.49 20.02 28.87
N SER A 30 -4.32 19.07 27.95
CA SER A 30 -4.26 19.37 26.50
C SER A 30 -4.82 18.24 25.63
N VAL A 31 -5.16 18.56 24.38
CA VAL A 31 -5.65 17.63 23.35
C VAL A 31 -4.60 17.46 22.28
N SER A 32 -4.30 16.22 21.89
CA SER A 32 -3.33 15.87 20.84
C SER A 32 -3.79 14.66 20.03
N GLU A 33 -2.96 14.19 19.09
CA GLU A 33 -3.18 12.98 18.28
C GLU A 33 -4.57 12.93 17.63
N LEU A 34 -4.95 14.03 16.97
CA LEU A 34 -6.22 14.09 16.25
C LEU A 34 -6.22 13.11 15.07
N ARG A 35 -7.25 12.27 14.99
CA ARG A 35 -7.44 11.27 13.93
C ARG A 35 -8.86 11.33 13.38
N CYS A 36 -8.98 11.17 12.08
CA CYS A 36 -10.25 10.95 11.41
C CYS A 36 -10.22 9.56 10.79
N GLU A 37 -11.24 8.71 11.11
CA GLU A 37 -11.26 7.29 10.74
C GLU A 37 -9.95 6.57 11.09
N GLN A 38 -9.43 6.84 12.30
CA GLN A 38 -8.17 6.32 12.84
C GLN A 38 -6.91 6.70 12.04
N SER A 39 -7.01 7.65 11.12
CA SER A 39 -5.87 8.20 10.36
C SER A 39 -5.60 9.66 10.73
N GLN A 40 -4.32 10.04 10.81
CA GLN A 40 -3.95 11.43 11.14
C GLN A 40 -4.25 12.42 10.02
N ARG A 41 -4.10 12.03 8.76
CA ARG A 41 -4.30 12.88 7.58
C ARG A 41 -4.90 12.09 6.41
N PRO A 42 -6.11 11.54 6.55
CA PRO A 42 -6.70 10.78 5.45
C PRO A 42 -6.96 11.68 4.25
N LEU A 43 -6.60 11.20 3.05
CA LEU A 43 -6.84 11.91 1.79
C LEU A 43 -8.24 11.64 1.23
N ALA A 44 -8.84 10.51 1.62
CA ALA A 44 -10.16 10.10 1.15
C ALA A 44 -10.88 9.31 2.23
N VAL A 45 -11.79 9.95 2.97
CA VAL A 45 -12.72 9.26 3.88
C VAL A 45 -14.12 9.23 3.26
N GLU A 46 -14.95 8.27 3.67
CA GLU A 46 -16.37 8.31 3.29
C GLU A 46 -17.03 9.53 3.96
N PRO A 47 -17.65 10.43 3.19
CA PRO A 47 -18.16 11.69 3.73
C PRO A 47 -19.48 11.57 4.49
N ALA A 48 -20.13 10.41 4.45
CA ALA A 48 -21.48 10.23 5.04
C ALA A 48 -21.50 10.32 6.58
N GLY A 49 -20.35 10.52 7.23
CA GLY A 49 -20.26 10.72 8.67
C GLY A 49 -18.90 10.24 9.21
N PRO A 50 -17.80 10.94 8.87
CA PRO A 50 -16.49 10.55 9.38
C PRO A 50 -16.46 10.62 10.91
N ARG A 51 -15.69 9.71 11.53
CA ARG A 51 -15.57 9.66 12.99
C ARG A 51 -14.22 10.26 13.40
N LEU A 52 -14.26 11.08 14.42
CA LEU A 52 -13.13 11.85 14.92
C LEU A 52 -12.64 11.27 16.24
N SER A 53 -11.33 11.28 16.45
CA SER A 53 -10.71 10.80 17.69
C SER A 53 -9.57 11.72 18.09
N TRP A 54 -9.29 11.77 19.39
CA TRP A 54 -8.17 12.53 19.97
C TRP A 54 -7.72 11.92 21.28
N GLN A 55 -6.51 12.28 21.70
CA GLN A 55 -5.94 11.89 22.98
C GLN A 55 -5.89 13.09 23.93
N LEU A 56 -6.01 12.79 25.22
CA LEU A 56 -5.88 13.75 26.29
C LEU A 56 -4.53 13.58 26.99
N ASN A 57 -3.84 14.68 27.22
CA ASN A 57 -2.61 14.71 28.00
C ASN A 57 -2.82 15.55 29.24
N ALA A 58 -2.38 15.05 30.39
CA ALA A 58 -2.42 15.75 31.67
C ALA A 58 -1.19 15.41 32.49
N ASP A 59 -0.77 16.34 33.35
CA ASP A 59 0.35 16.15 34.28
C ASP A 59 -0.05 15.38 35.54
N ARG A 60 -1.33 15.06 35.68
CA ARG A 60 -1.90 14.31 36.81
C ARG A 60 -2.66 13.05 36.37
N ARG A 61 -2.65 12.04 37.19
CA ARG A 61 -3.48 10.84 36.98
C ARG A 61 -4.96 11.13 37.29
N GLY A 62 -5.85 10.36 36.61
CA GLY A 62 -7.29 10.45 36.81
C GLY A 62 -7.94 11.71 36.22
N CYS A 63 -7.24 12.42 35.32
CA CYS A 63 -7.83 13.52 34.57
C CYS A 63 -8.74 12.95 33.48
N LEU A 64 -10.04 13.12 33.65
CA LEU A 64 -11.08 12.63 32.76
C LEU A 64 -11.71 13.79 31.98
N GLN A 65 -12.06 13.55 30.72
CA GLN A 65 -12.85 14.49 29.93
C GLN A 65 -14.29 14.52 30.43
N SER A 66 -14.87 15.70 30.53
CA SER A 66 -16.29 15.91 30.83
C SER A 66 -17.08 16.52 29.69
N ALA A 67 -16.37 17.22 28.77
CA ALA A 67 -16.98 17.81 27.60
C ALA A 67 -15.92 18.05 26.52
N TYR A 68 -16.39 18.26 25.27
CA TYR A 68 -15.58 18.69 24.15
C TYR A 68 -16.31 19.72 23.28
N ARG A 69 -15.55 20.42 22.43
CA ARG A 69 -16.06 21.25 21.30
C ARG A 69 -15.18 20.99 20.09
N ILE A 70 -15.82 20.72 18.96
CA ILE A 70 -15.16 20.46 17.68
C ILE A 70 -15.49 21.62 16.73
N LEU A 71 -14.46 22.14 16.06
CA LEU A 71 -14.63 23.05 14.93
C LEU A 71 -14.13 22.39 13.66
N VAL A 72 -14.93 22.45 12.61
CA VAL A 72 -14.56 22.01 11.26
C VAL A 72 -14.69 23.19 10.29
N ALA A 73 -13.68 23.41 9.47
CA ALA A 73 -13.66 24.49 8.49
C ALA A 73 -13.18 23.99 7.11
N ASP A 74 -13.57 24.70 6.06
CA ASP A 74 -13.13 24.45 4.67
C ASP A 74 -11.76 25.07 4.35
N SER A 75 -11.21 25.83 5.28
CA SER A 75 -9.89 26.45 5.11
C SER A 75 -9.13 26.60 6.44
N PRO A 76 -7.79 26.52 6.41
CA PRO A 76 -6.98 26.77 7.60
C PRO A 76 -7.16 28.19 8.17
N VAL A 77 -7.44 29.18 7.31
CA VAL A 77 -7.64 30.58 7.72
C VAL A 77 -8.90 30.70 8.59
N ALA A 78 -10.03 30.16 8.13
CA ALA A 78 -11.27 30.18 8.90
C ALA A 78 -11.08 29.49 10.26
N LEU A 79 -10.40 28.34 10.29
CA LEU A 79 -10.14 27.60 11.52
C LEU A 79 -9.19 28.35 12.47
N ALA A 80 -8.23 29.13 11.97
CA ALA A 80 -7.32 29.95 12.76
C ALA A 80 -8.07 31.04 13.54
N ASP A 81 -9.12 31.59 12.94
CA ASP A 81 -9.99 32.61 13.54
C ASP A 81 -11.08 32.00 14.46
N ASP A 82 -10.91 30.75 14.88
CA ASP A 82 -11.90 29.97 15.65
C ASP A 82 -13.28 29.89 14.97
N ASN A 83 -13.31 30.02 13.64
CA ASN A 83 -14.51 29.93 12.84
C ASN A 83 -14.69 28.53 12.26
N GLY A 84 -15.57 27.74 12.87
CA GLY A 84 -16.02 26.46 12.34
C GLY A 84 -17.09 26.67 11.25
N ASN A 85 -16.74 27.31 10.15
CA ASN A 85 -17.69 27.69 9.10
C ASN A 85 -18.39 26.49 8.41
N VAL A 86 -17.89 25.27 8.61
CA VAL A 86 -18.55 24.03 8.15
C VAL A 86 -19.33 23.40 9.29
N TRP A 87 -18.74 23.32 10.48
CA TRP A 87 -19.40 22.80 11.67
C TRP A 87 -18.74 23.30 12.95
N ASP A 88 -19.59 23.69 13.89
CA ASP A 88 -19.27 23.95 15.29
C ASP A 88 -20.18 23.07 16.13
N SER A 89 -19.65 22.11 16.85
CA SER A 89 -20.45 21.22 17.71
C SER A 89 -21.06 21.93 18.91
N GLY A 90 -20.61 23.17 19.22
CA GLY A 90 -20.80 23.75 20.54
C GLY A 90 -20.13 22.89 21.62
N LYS A 91 -20.35 23.23 22.88
CA LYS A 91 -19.89 22.41 24.02
C LYS A 91 -20.80 21.18 24.18
N VAL A 92 -20.26 19.99 23.94
CA VAL A 92 -20.93 18.69 24.09
C VAL A 92 -20.47 18.04 25.40
N PHE A 93 -21.39 17.75 26.32
CA PHE A 93 -21.07 17.03 27.55
C PHE A 93 -20.92 15.53 27.27
N SER A 94 -19.69 15.04 27.25
CA SER A 94 -19.35 13.65 27.00
C SER A 94 -17.89 13.38 27.37
N ASP A 95 -17.60 12.19 27.83
CA ASP A 95 -16.28 11.65 28.07
C ASP A 95 -15.70 10.94 26.81
N GLN A 96 -16.51 10.79 25.74
CA GLN A 96 -16.09 10.16 24.50
C GLN A 96 -15.04 11.00 23.79
N SER A 97 -13.90 10.38 23.47
CA SER A 97 -12.81 10.97 22.67
C SER A 97 -12.34 10.07 21.52
N VAL A 98 -13.00 8.92 21.34
CA VAL A 98 -12.67 7.92 20.31
C VAL A 98 -13.91 7.68 19.43
N LEU A 99 -13.72 7.76 18.11
CA LEU A 99 -14.76 7.52 17.10
C LEU A 99 -16.03 8.37 17.32
N VAL A 100 -15.85 9.63 17.71
CA VAL A 100 -16.94 10.60 17.85
C VAL A 100 -17.51 10.91 16.46
N PRO A 101 -18.82 10.65 16.21
CA PRO A 101 -19.40 10.93 14.91
C PRO A 101 -19.37 12.43 14.55
N TYR A 102 -19.02 12.75 13.33
CA TYR A 102 -19.22 14.08 12.77
C TYR A 102 -20.73 14.38 12.68
N GLY A 103 -21.17 15.44 13.33
CA GLY A 103 -22.59 15.83 13.43
C GLY A 103 -22.99 17.05 12.62
N GLY A 104 -22.09 17.53 11.73
CA GLY A 104 -22.33 18.68 10.89
C GLY A 104 -23.09 18.36 9.59
N PRO A 105 -23.28 19.36 8.71
CA PRO A 105 -23.83 19.16 7.37
C PRO A 105 -22.99 18.17 6.55
N ALA A 106 -23.61 17.46 5.61
CA ALA A 106 -22.92 16.52 4.74
C ALA A 106 -21.70 17.15 4.06
N LEU A 107 -20.54 16.52 4.19
CA LEU A 107 -19.31 16.97 3.56
C LEU A 107 -19.36 16.77 2.05
N GLN A 108 -18.73 17.66 1.28
CA GLN A 108 -18.68 17.55 -0.17
C GLN A 108 -17.60 16.53 -0.59
N SER A 109 -17.88 15.79 -1.65
CA SER A 109 -16.98 14.81 -2.25
C SER A 109 -15.71 15.46 -2.81
N GLY A 110 -14.55 14.81 -2.60
CA GLY A 110 -13.26 15.27 -3.14
C GLY A 110 -12.72 16.59 -2.55
N LYS A 111 -13.21 17.00 -1.39
CA LYS A 111 -12.81 18.24 -0.71
C LYS A 111 -11.88 17.98 0.48
N ALA A 112 -11.11 19.01 0.81
CA ALA A 112 -10.30 19.02 2.05
C ALA A 112 -10.97 19.90 3.09
N TYR A 113 -10.88 19.46 4.34
CA TYR A 113 -11.34 20.17 5.51
C TYR A 113 -10.24 20.15 6.57
N CYS A 114 -10.28 21.14 7.46
CA CYS A 114 -9.45 21.18 8.65
C CYS A 114 -10.33 21.25 9.90
N TRP A 115 -9.83 20.73 11.00
CA TRP A 115 -10.59 20.66 12.23
C TRP A 115 -9.68 20.72 13.46
N LYS A 116 -10.23 21.14 14.58
CA LYS A 116 -9.56 21.18 15.89
C LYS A 116 -10.55 20.90 17.01
N VAL A 117 -10.02 20.53 18.17
CA VAL A 117 -10.79 20.16 19.36
C VAL A 117 -10.32 20.96 20.56
N GLN A 118 -11.27 21.34 21.40
CA GLN A 118 -11.06 21.83 22.76
C GLN A 118 -11.82 20.90 23.72
N ALA A 119 -11.23 20.57 24.87
CA ALA A 119 -11.83 19.67 25.85
C ALA A 119 -11.93 20.33 27.24
N TRP A 120 -12.85 19.85 28.06
CA TRP A 120 -13.00 20.21 29.46
C TRP A 120 -12.75 18.97 30.31
N ASP A 121 -12.02 19.14 31.42
CA ASP A 121 -11.85 18.07 32.39
C ASP A 121 -13.04 17.99 33.36
N ALA A 122 -13.04 17.01 34.29
CA ALA A 122 -14.09 16.81 35.25
C ALA A 122 -14.20 17.95 36.28
N ASP A 123 -13.12 18.71 36.48
CA ASP A 123 -13.08 19.87 37.38
C ASP A 123 -13.55 21.16 36.68
N GLY A 124 -13.87 21.10 35.40
CA GLY A 124 -14.32 22.23 34.59
C GLY A 124 -13.19 23.04 33.96
N ASN A 125 -11.93 22.64 34.10
CA ASN A 125 -10.82 23.31 33.43
C ASN A 125 -10.87 23.05 31.91
N VAL A 126 -10.60 24.10 31.12
CA VAL A 126 -10.63 24.03 29.65
C VAL A 126 -9.22 23.92 29.09
N SER A 127 -9.03 23.01 28.13
CA SER A 127 -7.79 22.93 27.39
C SER A 127 -7.63 24.10 26.43
N PRO A 128 -6.40 24.45 26.00
CA PRO A 128 -6.23 25.16 24.75
C PRO A 128 -6.83 24.37 23.59
N TRP A 129 -7.10 25.07 22.46
CA TRP A 129 -7.39 24.36 21.23
C TRP A 129 -6.23 23.44 20.83
N SER A 130 -6.54 22.25 20.34
CA SER A 130 -5.52 21.39 19.73
C SER A 130 -4.86 22.05 18.52
N LEU A 131 -3.71 21.54 18.12
CA LEU A 131 -3.20 21.82 16.78
C LEU A 131 -4.23 21.37 15.73
N PRO A 132 -4.39 22.09 14.61
CA PRO A 132 -5.29 21.68 13.56
C PRO A 132 -4.89 20.36 12.91
N ALA A 133 -5.87 19.53 12.60
CA ALA A 133 -5.73 18.35 11.75
C ALA A 133 -6.49 18.57 10.43
N SER A 134 -6.17 17.77 9.42
CA SER A 134 -6.85 17.79 8.12
C SER A 134 -7.50 16.46 7.80
N LEU A 135 -8.57 16.51 7.02
CA LEU A 135 -9.17 15.34 6.40
C LEU A 135 -9.56 15.68 4.95
N GLY A 136 -9.42 14.70 4.06
CA GLY A 136 -9.95 14.74 2.70
C GLY A 136 -11.13 13.79 2.58
N THR A 137 -12.16 14.20 1.85
CA THR A 137 -13.27 13.32 1.52
C THR A 137 -13.01 12.57 0.22
N GLY A 138 -13.44 11.33 0.17
CA GLY A 138 -13.37 10.50 -1.03
C GLY A 138 -14.42 10.87 -2.08
N LEU A 139 -14.42 10.11 -3.17
CA LEU A 139 -15.43 10.16 -4.22
C LEU A 139 -16.59 9.24 -3.83
N MET A 140 -17.80 9.79 -3.71
CA MET A 140 -18.95 9.08 -3.16
C MET A 140 -19.77 8.33 -4.21
N SER A 141 -19.76 8.83 -5.42
CA SER A 141 -20.61 8.37 -6.51
C SER A 141 -19.85 8.33 -7.83
N LEU A 142 -20.38 7.62 -8.82
CA LEU A 142 -19.78 7.62 -10.16
C LEU A 142 -19.76 9.01 -10.81
N GLN A 143 -20.67 9.91 -10.43
CA GLN A 143 -20.69 11.30 -10.91
C GLN A 143 -19.44 12.05 -10.43
N ASP A 144 -18.93 11.76 -9.23
CA ASP A 144 -17.75 12.41 -8.68
C ASP A 144 -16.46 12.05 -9.42
N TRP A 145 -16.48 10.96 -10.20
CA TRP A 145 -15.38 10.61 -11.10
C TRP A 145 -15.31 11.50 -12.34
N ASN A 146 -16.26 12.44 -12.48
CA ASN A 146 -16.25 13.50 -13.49
C ASN A 146 -16.11 12.98 -14.93
N GLY A 147 -16.79 11.88 -15.23
CA GLY A 147 -16.81 11.26 -16.56
C GLY A 147 -15.63 10.31 -16.84
N ALA A 148 -14.76 10.02 -15.86
CA ALA A 148 -13.74 8.99 -15.98
C ALA A 148 -14.38 7.65 -16.41
N LYS A 149 -13.69 6.94 -17.27
CA LYS A 149 -14.09 5.64 -17.81
C LYS A 149 -13.11 4.57 -17.37
N TRP A 150 -13.61 3.34 -17.21
CA TRP A 150 -12.75 2.18 -17.14
C TRP A 150 -12.05 1.98 -18.48
N ILE A 151 -10.74 1.84 -18.43
CA ILE A 151 -9.90 1.62 -19.61
C ILE A 151 -8.98 0.41 -19.40
N ALA A 152 -8.70 -0.29 -20.51
CA ALA A 152 -7.79 -1.41 -20.59
C ALA A 152 -6.97 -1.35 -21.88
N MET A 153 -5.98 -2.22 -22.02
CA MET A 153 -5.27 -2.38 -23.30
C MET A 153 -6.04 -3.27 -24.27
N GLU A 154 -6.74 -4.28 -23.75
CA GLU A 154 -7.50 -5.27 -24.51
C GLU A 154 -8.92 -5.37 -23.96
N PRO A 155 -9.91 -5.69 -24.80
CA PRO A 155 -11.27 -5.96 -24.31
C PRO A 155 -11.29 -7.26 -23.49
N ASP A 156 -12.26 -7.38 -22.60
CA ASP A 156 -12.52 -8.64 -21.90
C ASP A 156 -12.90 -9.74 -22.91
N VAL A 157 -12.30 -10.90 -22.77
CA VAL A 157 -12.64 -12.07 -23.57
C VAL A 157 -13.73 -12.85 -22.82
N ASP A 158 -14.89 -13.03 -23.43
CA ASP A 158 -16.06 -13.66 -22.80
C ASP A 158 -15.78 -15.06 -22.23
N SER A 159 -14.87 -15.81 -22.86
CA SER A 159 -14.44 -17.13 -22.39
C SER A 159 -13.61 -17.13 -21.10
N LEU A 160 -13.19 -15.94 -20.63
CA LEU A 160 -12.42 -15.75 -19.41
C LEU A 160 -13.23 -15.03 -18.32
N LYS A 161 -14.50 -14.71 -18.57
CA LYS A 161 -15.39 -14.22 -17.50
C LYS A 161 -15.50 -15.29 -16.44
N CYS A 162 -15.41 -14.81 -15.20
CA CYS A 162 -15.53 -15.52 -13.96
C CYS A 162 -16.06 -16.96 -14.12
N ILE A 163 -15.21 -17.94 -13.86
CA ILE A 163 -15.66 -19.31 -13.68
C ILE A 163 -16.29 -19.32 -12.27
N GLU A 164 -17.50 -18.76 -12.15
CA GLU A 164 -18.34 -18.97 -10.98
C GLU A 164 -18.46 -20.48 -10.77
N GLY A 165 -17.99 -20.96 -9.63
CA GLY A 165 -18.02 -22.37 -9.32
C GLY A 165 -17.00 -23.21 -10.07
N ASN A 166 -15.78 -22.69 -10.31
CA ASN A 166 -14.66 -23.55 -10.61
C ASN A 166 -14.27 -24.34 -9.34
N THR A 167 -15.22 -25.16 -8.91
CA THR A 167 -14.98 -26.30 -8.04
C THR A 167 -14.18 -27.27 -8.88
N GLY A 168 -12.86 -27.08 -8.94
CA GLY A 168 -12.02 -28.05 -9.60
C GLY A 168 -12.32 -29.41 -8.97
N GLU A 169 -12.87 -30.35 -9.76
CA GLU A 169 -12.95 -31.73 -9.30
C GLU A 169 -11.56 -32.16 -8.88
N TRP A 170 -11.38 -32.49 -7.62
CA TRP A 170 -10.16 -33.07 -7.13
C TRP A 170 -10.08 -34.50 -7.69
N LYS A 171 -9.25 -34.68 -8.72
CA LYS A 171 -8.85 -36.00 -9.19
C LYS A 171 -7.45 -36.31 -8.66
N ASP A 172 -7.10 -37.59 -8.59
CA ASP A 172 -5.78 -38.05 -8.14
C ASP A 172 -4.68 -37.23 -8.77
N GLY A 173 -4.07 -36.30 -7.96
CA GLY A 173 -2.99 -35.41 -8.40
C GLY A 173 -3.31 -33.90 -8.41
N GLY A 174 -4.51 -33.46 -8.09
CA GLY A 174 -4.84 -32.03 -7.97
C GLY A 174 -6.12 -31.59 -8.69
N PRO A 175 -6.46 -30.30 -8.63
CA PRO A 175 -7.67 -29.80 -9.28
C PRO A 175 -7.52 -29.84 -10.81
N VAL A 176 -8.52 -30.41 -11.47
CA VAL A 176 -8.64 -30.40 -12.93
C VAL A 176 -9.55 -29.25 -13.32
N PHE A 177 -9.00 -28.25 -14.03
CA PHE A 177 -9.76 -27.16 -14.58
C PHE A 177 -10.18 -27.50 -16.01
N ASP A 178 -11.46 -27.40 -16.32
CA ASP A 178 -11.99 -27.70 -17.65
C ASP A 178 -11.44 -26.75 -18.73
N LYS A 179 -10.99 -25.55 -18.35
CA LYS A 179 -10.39 -24.60 -19.27
C LYS A 179 -9.22 -23.86 -18.59
N PRO A 180 -8.06 -23.80 -19.22
CA PRO A 180 -6.95 -22.98 -18.71
C PRO A 180 -7.31 -21.50 -18.78
N VAL A 181 -7.03 -20.76 -17.71
CA VAL A 181 -7.13 -19.29 -17.69
C VAL A 181 -5.87 -18.74 -18.37
N ALA A 182 -6.01 -18.28 -19.60
CA ALA A 182 -4.89 -17.75 -20.38
C ALA A 182 -4.36 -16.44 -19.76
N PRO A 183 -3.05 -16.17 -19.83
CA PRO A 183 -2.51 -14.90 -19.38
C PRO A 183 -2.94 -13.77 -20.31
N TYR A 184 -3.41 -12.65 -19.72
CA TYR A 184 -3.53 -11.38 -20.43
C TYR A 184 -2.17 -10.71 -20.54
N LYS A 185 -2.00 -9.91 -21.60
CA LYS A 185 -0.87 -9.00 -21.68
C LYS A 185 -0.99 -7.90 -20.63
N LEU A 186 0.11 -7.62 -19.96
CA LEU A 186 0.12 -6.61 -18.90
C LEU A 186 0.42 -5.23 -19.49
N PRO A 187 -0.48 -4.27 -19.31
CA PRO A 187 -0.35 -2.98 -19.97
C PRO A 187 0.47 -1.97 -19.17
N GLN A 188 1.07 -1.06 -19.92
CA GLN A 188 1.37 0.29 -19.49
C GLN A 188 0.48 1.28 -20.26
N LEU A 189 -0.09 2.22 -19.53
CA LEU A 189 -1.06 3.20 -20.02
C LEU A 189 -0.52 4.60 -19.73
N ARG A 190 -0.67 5.55 -20.65
CA ARG A 190 -0.19 6.92 -20.44
C ARG A 190 -1.12 7.99 -21.01
N ARG A 191 -1.01 9.18 -20.43
CA ARG A 191 -1.71 10.39 -20.87
C ARG A 191 -0.86 11.64 -20.62
N GLU A 192 -0.67 12.47 -21.64
CA GLU A 192 -0.14 13.82 -21.43
C GLU A 192 -1.24 14.83 -21.16
N PHE A 193 -0.92 15.82 -20.34
CA PHE A 193 -1.78 16.96 -20.05
C PHE A 193 -0.95 18.20 -19.71
N THR A 194 -1.59 19.36 -19.65
CA THR A 194 -0.90 20.61 -19.35
C THR A 194 -1.53 21.25 -18.11
N ALA A 195 -0.73 21.51 -17.07
CA ALA A 195 -1.12 22.38 -15.98
C ALA A 195 -0.85 23.83 -16.40
N THR A 196 -1.90 24.64 -16.49
CA THR A 196 -1.81 25.96 -17.13
C THR A 196 -1.62 27.12 -16.16
N LYS A 197 -1.66 26.86 -14.86
CA LYS A 197 -1.60 27.85 -13.78
C LYS A 197 -0.88 27.28 -12.57
N PRO A 198 -0.41 28.12 -11.62
CA PRO A 198 0.18 27.65 -10.37
C PRO A 198 -0.77 26.73 -9.60
N VAL A 199 -0.31 25.52 -9.29
CA VAL A 199 -1.08 24.50 -8.58
C VAL A 199 -1.12 24.83 -7.09
N LYS A 200 -2.32 24.83 -6.52
CA LYS A 200 -2.53 24.95 -5.07
C LYS A 200 -2.58 23.58 -4.40
N ARG A 201 -3.29 22.64 -5.03
CA ARG A 201 -3.45 21.26 -4.55
C ARG A 201 -3.81 20.36 -5.71
N ALA A 202 -3.29 19.14 -5.70
CA ALA A 202 -3.68 18.14 -6.68
C ALA A 202 -3.78 16.76 -6.05
N LEU A 203 -4.86 16.03 -6.36
CA LEU A 203 -5.07 14.65 -5.93
C LEU A 203 -5.27 13.75 -7.13
N ALA A 204 -4.70 12.55 -7.04
CA ALA A 204 -5.00 11.44 -7.94
C ALA A 204 -5.88 10.42 -7.21
N TYR A 205 -6.99 10.03 -7.84
CA TYR A 205 -7.84 8.92 -7.41
C TYR A 205 -7.73 7.83 -8.47
N ILE A 206 -7.31 6.64 -8.07
CA ILE A 206 -7.08 5.53 -9.01
C ILE A 206 -7.52 4.19 -8.42
N CYS A 207 -8.20 3.38 -9.22
CA CYS A 207 -8.47 1.98 -8.95
C CYS A 207 -7.96 1.13 -10.11
N GLY A 208 -7.07 0.19 -9.82
CA GLY A 208 -6.68 -0.89 -10.74
C GLY A 208 -7.39 -2.17 -10.35
N LEU A 209 -8.09 -2.78 -11.29
CA LEU A 209 -8.56 -4.15 -11.20
C LEU A 209 -7.52 -5.02 -11.90
N GLY A 210 -6.83 -5.72 -11.22
CA GLY A 210 -5.86 -6.30 -10.44
C GLY A 210 -5.05 -5.35 -9.53
N GLN A 211 -3.87 -4.94 -9.97
CA GLN A 211 -2.93 -4.09 -9.22
C GLN A 211 -2.38 -3.01 -10.13
N PHE A 212 -1.87 -1.94 -9.57
CA PHE A 212 -1.28 -0.87 -10.36
C PHE A 212 -0.03 -0.27 -9.70
N GLU A 213 0.84 0.28 -10.52
CA GLU A 213 1.80 1.30 -10.16
C GLU A 213 1.53 2.56 -10.99
N MET A 214 1.44 3.71 -10.32
CA MET A 214 1.22 5.01 -10.96
C MET A 214 2.53 5.79 -11.01
N PHE A 215 2.73 6.47 -12.13
CA PHE A 215 3.88 7.34 -12.39
C PHE A 215 3.40 8.73 -12.79
N LEU A 216 4.12 9.75 -12.37
CA LEU A 216 3.90 11.12 -12.79
C LEU A 216 5.25 11.73 -13.21
N ASN A 217 5.33 12.20 -14.45
CA ASN A 217 6.56 12.79 -15.01
C ASN A 217 7.80 11.88 -14.93
N GLY A 218 7.60 10.57 -15.07
CA GLY A 218 8.64 9.54 -15.03
C GLY A 218 8.88 8.91 -13.67
N GLU A 219 8.45 9.55 -12.59
CA GLU A 219 8.67 9.08 -11.22
C GLU A 219 7.46 8.32 -10.67
N LYS A 220 7.70 7.26 -9.89
CA LYS A 220 6.63 6.52 -9.21
C LYS A 220 5.95 7.41 -8.15
N VAL A 221 4.63 7.43 -8.16
CA VAL A 221 3.82 8.16 -7.17
C VAL A 221 3.69 7.33 -5.90
N GLY A 222 4.19 7.89 -4.80
CA GLY A 222 4.13 7.25 -3.48
C GLY A 222 5.06 6.04 -3.35
N ASP A 223 4.94 5.34 -2.21
CA ASP A 223 5.76 4.19 -1.83
C ASP A 223 4.93 2.91 -1.60
N HIS A 224 3.71 2.91 -2.07
CA HIS A 224 2.80 1.78 -1.95
C HIS A 224 3.24 0.59 -2.81
N PHE A 225 2.85 -0.60 -2.37
CA PHE A 225 3.09 -1.87 -3.03
C PHE A 225 1.80 -2.67 -3.14
N LEU A 226 1.53 -3.28 -4.28
CA LEU A 226 0.34 -4.10 -4.56
C LEU A 226 -1.01 -3.37 -4.33
N ASP A 227 -1.09 -2.09 -4.66
CA ASP A 227 -2.36 -1.33 -4.64
C ASP A 227 -3.30 -1.71 -5.79
N PRO A 228 -4.62 -1.61 -5.55
CA PRO A 228 -5.31 -1.41 -4.28
C PRO A 228 -5.36 -2.68 -3.43
N ALA A 229 -5.74 -2.53 -2.16
CA ALA A 229 -5.97 -3.66 -1.28
C ALA A 229 -7.04 -4.60 -1.84
N TRP A 230 -6.84 -5.91 -1.63
CA TRP A 230 -7.74 -6.95 -2.12
C TRP A 230 -9.13 -6.87 -1.48
N THR A 231 -10.19 -7.00 -2.29
CA THR A 231 -11.60 -7.05 -1.91
C THR A 231 -12.33 -8.14 -2.70
N LYS A 232 -13.59 -8.38 -2.40
CA LYS A 232 -14.47 -9.22 -3.23
C LYS A 232 -14.90 -8.42 -4.45
N PHE A 233 -14.18 -8.60 -5.56
CA PHE A 233 -14.27 -7.74 -6.76
C PHE A 233 -15.61 -7.80 -7.51
N ASP A 234 -16.50 -8.74 -7.20
CA ASP A 234 -17.88 -8.77 -7.68
C ASP A 234 -18.86 -7.99 -6.79
N LYS A 235 -18.39 -7.46 -5.66
CA LYS A 235 -19.16 -6.66 -4.70
C LYS A 235 -18.63 -5.25 -4.55
N GLU A 236 -17.31 -5.13 -4.40
CA GLU A 236 -16.65 -3.87 -4.04
C GLU A 236 -15.22 -3.82 -4.56
N ALA A 237 -14.77 -2.64 -4.95
CA ALA A 237 -13.37 -2.39 -5.26
C ALA A 237 -12.88 -1.12 -4.57
N GLN A 238 -11.63 -1.13 -4.13
CA GLN A 238 -11.02 0.03 -3.48
C GLN A 238 -10.28 0.89 -4.49
N TYR A 239 -10.34 2.20 -4.31
CA TYR A 239 -9.46 3.15 -5.00
C TYR A 239 -8.51 3.79 -3.99
N VAL A 240 -7.34 4.19 -4.47
CA VAL A 240 -6.33 4.89 -3.69
C VAL A 240 -6.33 6.36 -4.06
N ALA A 241 -6.15 7.22 -3.05
CA ALA A 241 -5.94 8.65 -3.24
C ALA A 241 -4.50 9.03 -2.92
N PHE A 242 -3.83 9.72 -3.86
CA PHE A 242 -2.49 10.27 -3.68
C PHE A 242 -2.52 11.78 -3.72
N ASP A 243 -1.76 12.43 -2.85
CA ASP A 243 -1.44 13.85 -2.99
C ASP A 243 -0.27 13.99 -3.97
N ILE A 244 -0.55 14.53 -5.14
CA ILE A 244 0.42 14.72 -6.23
C ILE A 244 0.77 16.20 -6.44
N THR A 245 0.53 17.02 -5.42
CA THR A 245 0.74 18.47 -5.53
C THR A 245 2.19 18.82 -5.83
N GLY A 246 3.12 18.13 -5.18
CA GLY A 246 4.57 18.36 -5.32
C GLY A 246 5.19 17.78 -6.58
N GLU A 247 4.54 16.83 -7.22
CA GLU A 247 5.04 16.13 -8.42
C GLU A 247 4.60 16.80 -9.73
N LEU A 248 3.60 17.68 -9.68
CA LEU A 248 3.14 18.43 -10.86
C LEU A 248 4.13 19.55 -11.22
N ARG A 249 4.39 19.66 -12.51
CA ARG A 249 5.23 20.71 -13.11
C ARG A 249 4.34 21.77 -13.77
N ASP A 250 4.78 23.00 -13.78
CA ASP A 250 4.17 24.03 -14.64
C ASP A 250 4.31 23.63 -16.12
N GLY A 251 3.21 23.71 -16.87
CA GLY A 251 3.19 23.31 -18.27
C GLY A 251 2.90 21.83 -18.47
N LYS A 252 3.70 21.15 -19.29
CA LYS A 252 3.46 19.77 -19.72
C LYS A 252 3.76 18.76 -18.60
N ASN A 253 2.85 17.83 -18.41
CA ASN A 253 2.94 16.70 -17.51
C ASN A 253 2.52 15.42 -18.23
N ALA A 254 2.96 14.26 -17.73
CA ALA A 254 2.51 12.97 -18.18
C ALA A 254 2.20 12.09 -16.98
N VAL A 255 1.06 11.44 -17.01
CA VAL A 255 0.69 10.37 -16.08
C VAL A 255 0.85 9.03 -16.79
N GLY A 256 1.49 8.08 -16.13
CA GLY A 256 1.64 6.70 -16.56
C GLY A 256 1.09 5.74 -15.52
N VAL A 257 0.54 4.62 -15.96
CA VAL A 257 0.06 3.54 -15.08
C VAL A 257 0.46 2.21 -15.66
N MET A 258 1.11 1.38 -14.84
CA MET A 258 1.39 -0.02 -15.16
C MET A 258 0.40 -0.88 -14.37
N LEU A 259 -0.18 -1.92 -15.02
CA LEU A 259 -1.13 -2.82 -14.38
C LEU A 259 -0.56 -4.21 -14.24
N GLY A 260 -0.85 -4.83 -13.09
CA GLY A 260 -0.59 -6.24 -12.77
C GLY A 260 -1.89 -7.01 -12.56
N ASN A 261 -1.79 -8.32 -12.46
CA ASN A 261 -2.95 -9.21 -12.35
C ASN A 261 -3.57 -9.26 -10.95
N GLY A 262 -2.73 -9.26 -9.90
CA GLY A 262 -3.19 -9.40 -8.51
C GLY A 262 -4.09 -10.62 -8.27
N TYR A 263 -5.06 -10.44 -7.39
CA TYR A 263 -6.15 -11.41 -7.16
C TYR A 263 -7.31 -11.26 -8.16
N TYR A 264 -7.27 -10.26 -9.04
CA TYR A 264 -8.30 -10.06 -10.05
C TYR A 264 -8.20 -11.08 -11.19
N HIS A 265 -6.99 -11.50 -11.51
CA HIS A 265 -6.69 -12.48 -12.54
C HIS A 265 -5.50 -13.34 -12.15
N THR A 266 -5.69 -14.63 -11.92
CA THR A 266 -4.61 -15.60 -11.66
C THR A 266 -4.50 -16.54 -12.85
N PRO A 267 -3.53 -16.28 -13.77
CA PRO A 267 -3.40 -17.03 -15.01
C PRO A 267 -2.82 -18.42 -14.76
N HIS A 268 -3.14 -19.35 -15.68
CA HIS A 268 -2.47 -20.64 -15.80
C HIS A 268 -0.99 -20.45 -16.18
N GLY A 269 -0.15 -21.39 -15.81
CA GLY A 269 1.27 -21.43 -16.22
C GLY A 269 2.21 -21.88 -15.10
N ARG A 270 1.97 -21.38 -13.88
CA ARG A 270 2.69 -21.78 -12.67
C ARG A 270 1.66 -21.91 -11.57
N TYR A 271 1.93 -22.56 -10.49
CA TYR A 271 1.00 -22.69 -9.36
C TYR A 271 -0.47 -22.84 -9.77
N LEU A 272 -0.99 -24.07 -9.79
CA LEU A 272 -2.28 -24.38 -10.42
C LEU A 272 -3.44 -24.51 -9.42
N LYS A 273 -3.20 -24.36 -8.10
CA LYS A 273 -4.22 -24.62 -7.08
C LYS A 273 -5.36 -23.60 -7.07
N LEU A 274 -5.05 -22.32 -7.31
CA LEU A 274 -6.00 -21.20 -7.20
C LEU A 274 -5.99 -20.39 -8.50
N LEU A 275 -6.66 -20.89 -9.52
CA LEU A 275 -6.84 -20.20 -10.79
C LEU A 275 -8.20 -19.52 -10.83
N PHE A 276 -8.20 -18.22 -11.13
CA PHE A 276 -9.40 -17.40 -11.12
C PHE A 276 -9.27 -16.18 -12.04
N SER A 277 -10.39 -15.69 -12.59
CA SER A 277 -10.39 -14.49 -13.42
C SER A 277 -11.73 -13.75 -13.37
N TYR A 278 -11.65 -12.45 -13.09
CA TYR A 278 -12.74 -11.51 -13.30
C TYR A 278 -12.65 -10.78 -14.66
N GLY A 279 -11.58 -11.00 -15.42
CA GLY A 279 -11.31 -10.37 -16.71
C GLY A 279 -9.91 -9.78 -16.84
N ALA A 280 -9.71 -9.00 -17.91
CA ALA A 280 -8.45 -8.32 -18.18
C ALA A 280 -8.14 -7.23 -17.13
N PRO A 281 -6.87 -7.02 -16.77
CA PRO A 281 -6.47 -5.88 -15.94
C PRO A 281 -6.93 -4.56 -16.56
N LYS A 282 -7.52 -3.70 -15.76
CA LYS A 282 -8.13 -2.42 -16.17
C LYS A 282 -8.04 -1.39 -15.06
N MET A 283 -8.23 -0.12 -15.40
CA MET A 283 -8.22 0.94 -14.40
C MET A 283 -9.27 2.01 -14.65
N ILE A 284 -9.59 2.75 -13.59
CA ILE A 284 -10.24 4.05 -13.64
C ILE A 284 -9.40 5.06 -12.87
N CYS A 285 -9.19 6.25 -13.44
CA CYS A 285 -8.31 7.27 -12.86
C CYS A 285 -8.92 8.67 -13.03
N LYS A 286 -8.76 9.50 -11.98
CA LYS A 286 -9.11 10.93 -12.00
C LYS A 286 -8.02 11.71 -11.29
N LEU A 287 -7.42 12.69 -11.98
CA LEU A 287 -6.59 13.73 -11.37
C LEU A 287 -7.46 14.98 -11.17
N GLN A 288 -7.50 15.49 -9.96
CA GLN A 288 -8.19 16.72 -9.60
C GLN A 288 -7.15 17.76 -9.22
N ILE A 289 -7.05 18.83 -9.98
CA ILE A 289 -6.05 19.89 -9.82
C ILE A 289 -6.77 21.19 -9.45
N GLU A 290 -6.46 21.75 -8.31
CA GLU A 290 -6.95 23.03 -7.83
C GLU A 290 -5.84 24.08 -8.01
N TYR A 291 -6.15 25.17 -8.67
CA TYR A 291 -5.21 26.26 -8.92
C TYR A 291 -5.26 27.34 -7.84
N ALA A 292 -4.20 28.12 -7.73
CA ALA A 292 -4.09 29.20 -6.75
C ALA A 292 -5.14 30.29 -6.93
N ASP A 293 -5.67 30.48 -8.15
CA ASP A 293 -6.75 31.43 -8.47
C ASP A 293 -8.15 30.90 -8.16
N GLY A 294 -8.27 29.73 -7.56
CA GLY A 294 -9.54 29.08 -7.20
C GLY A 294 -10.22 28.32 -8.34
N THR A 295 -9.67 28.32 -9.55
CA THR A 295 -10.16 27.46 -10.64
C THR A 295 -9.67 26.02 -10.49
N ALA A 296 -10.29 25.08 -11.21
CA ALA A 296 -9.89 23.67 -11.16
C ALA A 296 -9.80 23.07 -12.57
N GLN A 297 -8.96 22.05 -12.69
CA GLN A 297 -8.84 21.20 -13.87
C GLN A 297 -9.00 19.73 -13.45
N THR A 298 -9.61 18.94 -14.33
CA THR A 298 -9.71 17.49 -14.13
C THR A 298 -9.12 16.77 -15.34
N VAL A 299 -8.27 15.76 -15.08
CA VAL A 299 -7.78 14.80 -16.08
C VAL A 299 -8.34 13.44 -15.71
N VAL A 300 -8.98 12.76 -16.66
CA VAL A 300 -9.66 11.47 -16.40
C VAL A 300 -9.17 10.38 -17.34
N SER A 301 -9.36 9.13 -16.94
CA SER A 301 -9.21 7.99 -17.83
C SER A 301 -10.33 8.00 -18.88
N ASP A 302 -9.94 7.94 -20.15
CA ASP A 302 -10.80 7.95 -21.33
C ASP A 302 -10.10 7.25 -22.52
N ASP A 303 -10.74 7.24 -23.69
CA ASP A 303 -10.23 6.67 -24.94
C ASP A 303 -9.04 7.45 -25.56
N LYS A 304 -8.66 8.58 -24.96
CA LYS A 304 -7.48 9.35 -25.39
C LYS A 304 -6.19 8.90 -24.71
N TRP A 305 -6.28 8.01 -23.74
CA TRP A 305 -5.10 7.37 -23.17
C TRP A 305 -4.46 6.44 -24.19
N ARG A 306 -3.15 6.32 -24.13
CA ARG A 306 -2.37 5.43 -24.97
C ARG A 306 -1.99 4.19 -24.16
N ALA A 307 -1.97 3.03 -24.81
CA ALA A 307 -1.68 1.74 -24.20
C ALA A 307 -0.64 0.96 -25.02
N SER A 308 0.27 0.30 -24.32
CA SER A 308 1.29 -0.60 -24.87
C SER A 308 1.51 -1.76 -23.90
N GLU A 309 2.09 -2.86 -24.38
CA GLU A 309 2.58 -3.93 -23.51
C GLU A 309 3.67 -3.37 -22.61
N SER A 310 3.67 -3.78 -21.33
CA SER A 310 4.70 -3.43 -20.36
C SER A 310 5.87 -4.41 -20.42
N PRO A 311 7.02 -4.09 -19.80
CA PRO A 311 8.11 -5.04 -19.64
C PRO A 311 7.76 -6.26 -18.78
N VAL A 312 6.70 -6.20 -17.97
CA VAL A 312 6.19 -7.35 -17.21
C VAL A 312 5.45 -8.28 -18.17
N THR A 313 6.07 -9.42 -18.50
CA THR A 313 5.54 -10.36 -19.50
C THR A 313 4.64 -11.44 -18.89
N PHE A 314 4.77 -11.68 -17.59
CA PHE A 314 3.92 -12.55 -16.80
C PHE A 314 3.80 -12.01 -15.36
N SER A 315 2.63 -12.08 -14.77
CA SER A 315 2.39 -11.78 -13.37
C SER A 315 1.34 -12.71 -12.80
N SER A 316 1.62 -13.28 -11.65
CA SER A 316 0.68 -14.05 -10.85
C SER A 316 0.99 -13.86 -9.38
N ILE A 317 -0.03 -13.52 -8.58
CA ILE A 317 0.14 -13.38 -7.14
C ILE A 317 0.66 -14.67 -6.48
N TYR A 318 0.44 -15.82 -7.12
CA TYR A 318 0.89 -17.14 -6.66
C TYR A 318 2.13 -17.65 -7.41
N GLY A 319 2.24 -17.37 -8.70
CA GLY A 319 3.27 -17.98 -9.58
C GLY A 319 4.53 -17.13 -9.76
N GLY A 320 4.55 -15.89 -9.29
CA GLY A 320 5.67 -14.98 -9.45
C GLY A 320 5.52 -14.02 -10.63
N GLU A 321 6.63 -13.50 -11.14
CA GLU A 321 6.65 -12.45 -12.16
C GLU A 321 7.82 -12.65 -13.14
N ASP A 322 7.58 -12.39 -14.44
CA ASP A 322 8.61 -12.29 -15.46
C ASP A 322 8.71 -10.86 -15.97
N TYR A 323 9.94 -10.39 -16.09
CA TYR A 323 10.25 -9.05 -16.56
C TYR A 323 11.33 -9.08 -17.65
N ASP A 324 11.08 -8.40 -18.75
CA ASP A 324 12.03 -8.25 -19.85
C ASP A 324 12.55 -6.81 -19.91
N ALA A 325 13.76 -6.58 -19.40
CA ALA A 325 14.38 -5.26 -19.40
C ALA A 325 14.71 -4.76 -20.81
N SER A 326 14.82 -5.65 -21.81
CA SER A 326 15.02 -5.25 -23.21
C SER A 326 13.76 -4.61 -23.83
N ALA A 327 12.58 -4.89 -23.26
CA ALA A 327 11.31 -4.31 -23.68
C ALA A 327 10.98 -2.96 -23.01
N VAL A 328 11.83 -2.50 -22.10
CA VAL A 328 11.64 -1.18 -21.44
C VAL A 328 11.68 -0.07 -22.48
N GLN A 329 10.71 0.82 -22.42
CA GLN A 329 10.62 2.02 -23.25
C GLN A 329 11.02 3.24 -22.38
N PRO A 330 12.29 3.67 -22.40
CA PRO A 330 12.76 4.75 -21.51
C PRO A 330 11.95 6.03 -21.69
N GLY A 331 11.57 6.67 -20.58
CA GLY A 331 10.79 7.90 -20.60
C GLY A 331 9.30 7.73 -20.94
N TRP A 332 8.77 6.50 -20.96
CA TRP A 332 7.38 6.24 -21.37
C TRP A 332 6.33 7.01 -20.53
N ALA A 333 6.63 7.31 -19.29
CA ALA A 333 5.77 8.09 -18.40
C ALA A 333 6.18 9.57 -18.30
N GLU A 334 7.08 10.04 -19.18
CA GLU A 334 7.53 11.44 -19.22
C GLU A 334 6.79 12.26 -20.29
N PRO A 335 6.69 13.58 -20.12
CA PRO A 335 6.19 14.47 -21.18
C PRO A 335 7.07 14.45 -22.41
N GLY A 336 6.44 14.39 -23.59
CA GLY A 336 7.14 14.41 -24.88
C GLY A 336 7.60 13.05 -25.40
N PHE A 337 7.28 11.97 -24.69
CA PHE A 337 7.52 10.61 -25.18
C PHE A 337 6.75 10.35 -26.49
N ASP A 338 7.39 9.73 -27.47
CA ASP A 338 6.76 9.38 -28.75
C ASP A 338 5.89 8.13 -28.65
N ASP A 339 4.62 8.31 -28.32
CA ASP A 339 3.62 7.24 -28.18
C ASP A 339 2.81 6.96 -29.47
N ARG A 340 3.24 7.47 -30.63
CA ARG A 340 2.51 7.28 -31.90
C ARG A 340 2.33 5.82 -32.29
N LYS A 341 3.21 4.94 -31.84
CA LYS A 341 3.13 3.48 -32.07
C LYS A 341 2.20 2.78 -31.07
N TRP A 342 1.83 3.44 -29.98
CA TRP A 342 0.93 2.87 -29.01
C TRP A 342 -0.51 2.89 -29.52
N LYS A 343 -1.33 1.96 -29.07
CA LYS A 343 -2.76 1.93 -29.35
C LYS A 343 -3.50 2.91 -28.46
N ASN A 344 -4.70 3.29 -28.84
CA ASN A 344 -5.61 3.93 -27.89
C ASN A 344 -6.07 2.91 -26.86
N ALA A 345 -6.24 3.35 -25.63
CA ALA A 345 -6.85 2.53 -24.60
C ALA A 345 -8.30 2.15 -25.00
N VAL A 346 -8.70 0.95 -24.64
CA VAL A 346 -10.02 0.41 -24.90
C VAL A 346 -10.94 0.79 -23.75
N LEU A 347 -12.09 1.38 -24.06
CA LEU A 347 -13.15 1.58 -23.08
C LEU A 347 -13.74 0.23 -22.71
N THR A 348 -13.87 -0.02 -21.42
CA THR A 348 -14.42 -1.28 -20.91
C THR A 348 -15.41 -1.00 -19.77
N GLN A 349 -16.11 -2.02 -19.36
CA GLN A 349 -16.93 -1.95 -18.16
C GLN A 349 -16.07 -2.33 -16.95
N GLY A 350 -16.23 -1.59 -15.86
CA GLY A 350 -15.69 -2.00 -14.58
C GLY A 350 -16.39 -3.26 -14.07
N ALA A 351 -16.02 -3.70 -12.89
CA ALA A 351 -16.68 -4.85 -12.24
C ALA A 351 -18.17 -4.60 -11.90
N GLY A 352 -18.70 -3.40 -12.21
CA GLY A 352 -20.11 -3.05 -11.95
C GLY A 352 -20.42 -2.83 -10.46
N VAL A 353 -19.39 -2.64 -9.65
CA VAL A 353 -19.44 -2.65 -8.19
C VAL A 353 -19.21 -1.27 -7.59
N LYS A 354 -19.48 -1.14 -6.29
CA LYS A 354 -19.21 0.07 -5.54
C LYS A 354 -17.69 0.33 -5.48
N LEU A 355 -17.27 1.56 -5.82
CA LEU A 355 -15.92 2.04 -5.57
C LEU A 355 -15.87 2.75 -4.21
N ILE A 356 -14.98 2.31 -3.34
CA ILE A 356 -14.76 2.92 -2.01
C ILE A 356 -13.29 3.34 -1.85
N PRO A 357 -12.98 4.32 -1.01
CA PRO A 357 -11.60 4.62 -0.70
C PRO A 357 -10.92 3.46 0.04
N GLN A 358 -9.62 3.28 -0.16
CA GLN A 358 -8.85 2.28 0.57
C GLN A 358 -8.91 2.56 2.08
N ILE A 359 -9.40 1.60 2.84
CA ILE A 359 -9.64 1.72 4.29
C ILE A 359 -8.37 1.46 5.07
N SER A 360 -7.68 0.33 4.78
CA SER A 360 -6.49 -0.08 5.52
C SER A 360 -5.24 0.70 5.11
N GLU A 361 -4.22 0.62 5.95
CA GLU A 361 -2.88 1.06 5.57
C GLU A 361 -2.41 0.30 4.32
N PRO A 362 -1.66 0.98 3.42
CA PRO A 362 -1.09 0.31 2.24
C PRO A 362 -0.01 -0.70 2.63
N LEU A 363 0.20 -1.67 1.75
CA LEU A 363 1.42 -2.46 1.79
C LEU A 363 2.59 -1.60 1.35
N LYS A 364 3.74 -1.82 1.99
CA LYS A 364 5.01 -1.14 1.65
C LYS A 364 6.19 -2.10 1.80
N VAL A 365 7.29 -1.75 1.19
CA VAL A 365 8.59 -2.32 1.56
C VAL A 365 8.98 -1.70 2.91
N MET A 366 8.97 -2.51 3.96
CA MET A 366 9.19 -2.05 5.33
C MET A 366 10.64 -2.25 5.80
N GLU A 367 11.29 -3.29 5.31
CA GLU A 367 12.65 -3.64 5.71
C GLU A 367 13.44 -4.21 4.53
N ARG A 368 14.74 -3.97 4.54
CA ARG A 368 15.70 -4.57 3.61
C ARG A 368 16.50 -5.64 4.37
N ILE A 369 16.51 -6.86 3.85
CA ILE A 369 17.17 -8.02 4.44
C ILE A 369 18.33 -8.42 3.52
N PRO A 370 19.58 -8.04 3.84
CA PRO A 370 20.72 -8.36 3.00
C PRO A 370 21.04 -9.86 3.07
N THR A 371 21.67 -10.38 2.01
CA THR A 371 22.24 -11.74 2.01
C THR A 371 23.32 -11.87 3.08
N VAL A 372 23.19 -12.86 3.97
CA VAL A 372 24.19 -13.14 5.03
C VAL A 372 25.24 -14.15 4.58
N ARG A 373 24.91 -15.02 3.64
CA ARG A 373 25.83 -15.98 3.02
C ARG A 373 25.32 -16.47 1.69
N ARG A 374 26.22 -16.98 0.86
CA ARG A 374 25.90 -17.70 -0.37
C ARG A 374 26.66 -19.02 -0.43
N PHE A 375 26.12 -19.99 -1.12
CA PHE A 375 26.73 -21.30 -1.32
C PHE A 375 26.24 -21.92 -2.62
N ARG A 376 26.93 -22.94 -3.07
CA ARG A 376 26.60 -23.66 -4.32
C ARG A 376 25.80 -24.92 -3.99
N ALA A 377 24.65 -25.08 -4.62
CA ALA A 377 23.84 -26.30 -4.53
C ALA A 377 24.41 -27.44 -5.43
N ALA A 378 23.98 -28.66 -5.21
CA ALA A 378 24.45 -29.82 -5.95
C ALA A 378 24.10 -29.77 -7.44
N ASN A 379 23.03 -29.08 -7.83
CA ASN A 379 22.64 -28.83 -9.22
C ASN A 379 23.52 -27.77 -9.93
N GLY A 380 24.47 -27.16 -9.20
CA GLY A 380 25.39 -26.16 -9.72
C GLY A 380 24.92 -24.72 -9.60
N ASN A 381 23.68 -24.47 -9.20
CA ASN A 381 23.13 -23.13 -8.97
C ASN A 381 23.68 -22.52 -7.68
N TRP A 382 23.63 -21.20 -7.60
CA TRP A 382 23.96 -20.46 -6.38
C TRP A 382 22.72 -20.19 -5.55
N VAL A 383 22.82 -20.38 -4.23
CA VAL A 383 21.78 -20.11 -3.25
C VAL A 383 22.23 -18.99 -2.32
N TYR A 384 21.38 -17.98 -2.17
CA TYR A 384 21.58 -16.84 -1.29
C TYR A 384 20.68 -17.02 -0.06
N ASP A 385 21.27 -17.02 1.14
CA ASP A 385 20.57 -17.11 2.42
C ASP A 385 20.45 -15.71 3.03
N LEU A 386 19.24 -15.26 3.23
CA LEU A 386 18.93 -13.95 3.85
C LEU A 386 19.02 -13.99 5.38
N GLY A 387 19.19 -15.18 5.98
CA GLY A 387 19.25 -15.34 7.44
C GLY A 387 17.89 -15.21 8.15
N GLN A 388 16.90 -14.59 7.53
CA GLN A 388 15.55 -14.40 8.07
C GLN A 388 14.50 -14.86 7.08
N ASN A 389 13.53 -15.66 7.55
CA ASN A 389 12.33 -15.99 6.77
C ASN A 389 11.31 -14.85 6.89
N ALA A 390 10.84 -14.30 5.76
CA ALA A 390 9.90 -13.20 5.73
C ALA A 390 9.08 -13.19 4.44
N SER A 391 7.91 -12.54 4.48
CA SER A 391 7.19 -12.18 3.26
C SER A 391 7.89 -11.06 2.50
N GLY A 392 7.85 -11.07 1.18
CA GLY A 392 8.42 -9.99 0.40
C GLY A 392 8.75 -10.36 -1.04
N ILE A 393 9.67 -9.59 -1.60
CA ILE A 393 10.20 -9.74 -2.96
C ILE A 393 11.73 -9.71 -2.93
N VAL A 394 12.34 -10.15 -4.03
CA VAL A 394 13.79 -10.15 -4.19
C VAL A 394 14.20 -8.92 -4.99
N GLN A 395 15.13 -8.11 -4.47
CA GLN A 395 15.85 -7.14 -5.29
C GLN A 395 17.12 -7.79 -5.84
N LEU A 396 17.23 -7.81 -7.16
CA LEU A 396 18.38 -8.28 -7.91
C LEU A 396 19.20 -7.08 -8.40
N THR A 397 20.51 -7.08 -8.14
CA THR A 397 21.46 -6.19 -8.81
C THR A 397 22.41 -7.03 -9.63
N VAL A 398 22.50 -6.76 -10.93
CA VAL A 398 23.18 -7.63 -11.90
C VAL A 398 23.88 -6.82 -12.99
N ARG A 399 24.88 -7.42 -13.64
CA ARG A 399 25.52 -6.93 -14.85
C ARG A 399 25.54 -8.02 -15.91
N ALA A 400 25.20 -7.67 -17.16
CA ALA A 400 25.27 -8.57 -18.31
C ALA A 400 25.69 -7.80 -19.56
N VAL A 401 26.43 -8.47 -20.45
CA VAL A 401 26.92 -7.88 -21.71
C VAL A 401 26.09 -8.30 -22.92
N THR A 402 25.16 -9.23 -22.75
CA THR A 402 24.15 -9.65 -23.73
C THR A 402 22.84 -9.91 -22.99
N PRO A 403 21.66 -9.74 -23.60
CA PRO A 403 20.40 -10.10 -23.01
C PRO A 403 20.36 -11.59 -22.63
N GLN A 404 20.12 -11.88 -21.35
CA GLN A 404 20.01 -13.24 -20.81
C GLN A 404 18.97 -13.27 -19.69
N SER A 405 18.28 -14.40 -19.57
CA SER A 405 17.27 -14.59 -18.54
C SER A 405 17.90 -15.19 -17.27
N ILE A 406 17.59 -14.59 -16.15
CA ILE A 406 17.95 -15.04 -14.80
C ILE A 406 16.67 -15.45 -14.10
N LYS A 407 16.69 -16.62 -13.45
CA LYS A 407 15.55 -17.10 -12.69
C LYS A 407 15.90 -17.12 -11.20
N LEU A 408 15.08 -16.46 -10.40
CA LEU A 408 15.20 -16.40 -8.95
C LEU A 408 14.11 -17.28 -8.34
N ILE A 409 14.50 -18.34 -7.65
CA ILE A 409 13.60 -19.34 -7.05
C ILE A 409 13.59 -19.11 -5.54
N PRO A 410 12.54 -18.47 -4.99
CA PRO A 410 12.43 -18.24 -3.56
C PRO A 410 11.96 -19.48 -2.81
N GLY A 411 12.36 -19.66 -1.56
CA GLY A 411 11.83 -20.67 -0.68
C GLY A 411 12.23 -20.49 0.78
N GLU A 412 11.46 -21.11 1.65
CA GLU A 412 11.68 -21.02 3.11
C GLU A 412 12.74 -22.01 3.59
N LEU A 413 12.86 -23.14 2.92
CA LEU A 413 13.73 -24.25 3.26
C LEU A 413 14.61 -24.66 2.08
N ILE A 414 15.64 -25.41 2.37
CA ILE A 414 16.50 -26.09 1.40
C ILE A 414 16.42 -27.60 1.58
N ASN A 415 16.70 -28.34 0.50
CA ASN A 415 16.86 -29.80 0.50
C ASN A 415 18.26 -30.19 1.01
N ASP A 416 18.50 -31.51 1.25
CA ASP A 416 19.79 -32.02 1.66
C ASP A 416 20.91 -31.74 0.66
N ASP A 417 20.58 -31.61 -0.62
CA ASP A 417 21.48 -31.22 -1.70
C ASP A 417 21.67 -29.70 -1.84
N SER A 418 21.17 -28.95 -0.89
CA SER A 418 21.20 -27.48 -0.82
C SER A 418 20.41 -26.74 -1.89
N THR A 419 19.59 -27.41 -2.70
CA THR A 419 18.62 -26.74 -3.58
C THR A 419 17.44 -26.17 -2.78
N VAL A 420 16.79 -25.13 -3.31
CA VAL A 420 15.60 -24.55 -2.66
C VAL A 420 14.42 -25.52 -2.71
N ASN A 421 13.77 -25.72 -1.56
CA ASN A 421 12.62 -26.59 -1.43
C ASN A 421 11.31 -25.80 -1.49
N GLN A 422 10.53 -25.99 -2.54
CA GLN A 422 9.19 -25.41 -2.71
C GLN A 422 8.06 -26.43 -2.51
N ARG A 423 8.37 -27.65 -2.13
CA ARG A 423 7.37 -28.75 -2.06
C ARG A 423 6.23 -28.45 -1.09
N SER A 424 6.55 -27.92 0.08
CA SER A 424 5.57 -27.63 1.14
C SER A 424 4.92 -26.24 1.00
N SER A 425 5.55 -25.33 0.26
CA SER A 425 5.14 -23.93 0.16
C SER A 425 4.40 -23.57 -1.15
N GLY A 426 4.01 -24.61 -1.95
CA GLY A 426 3.27 -24.40 -3.19
C GLY A 426 4.13 -23.85 -4.32
N GLY A 427 4.74 -24.72 -5.09
CA GLY A 427 5.52 -24.40 -6.29
C GLY A 427 4.86 -24.96 -7.54
N PRO A 428 5.42 -24.63 -8.73
CA PRO A 428 6.59 -23.78 -8.95
C PRO A 428 6.27 -22.28 -8.84
N VAL A 429 7.13 -21.56 -8.11
CA VAL A 429 7.13 -20.10 -8.02
C VAL A 429 8.52 -19.61 -8.36
N PHE A 430 8.66 -18.62 -9.20
CA PHE A 430 9.92 -17.96 -9.46
C PHE A 430 9.71 -16.56 -10.03
N PHE A 431 10.74 -15.75 -9.93
CA PHE A 431 10.83 -14.46 -10.59
C PHE A 431 11.86 -14.57 -11.71
N SER A 432 11.53 -14.09 -12.91
CA SER A 432 12.43 -14.15 -14.05
C SER A 432 12.77 -12.73 -14.53
N TYR A 433 14.05 -12.46 -14.73
CA TYR A 433 14.52 -11.18 -15.21
C TYR A 433 15.40 -11.37 -16.45
N THR A 434 14.96 -10.86 -17.59
CA THR A 434 15.78 -10.78 -18.77
C THR A 434 16.52 -9.45 -18.77
N THR A 435 17.86 -9.49 -18.76
CA THR A 435 18.73 -8.31 -18.70
C THR A 435 18.70 -7.52 -20.00
N ARG A 436 19.03 -6.22 -19.97
CA ARG A 436 19.24 -5.41 -21.18
C ARG A 436 20.46 -5.88 -21.96
N GLY A 437 21.50 -6.34 -21.24
CA GLY A 437 22.71 -6.83 -21.84
C GLY A 437 23.62 -5.76 -22.46
N ASP A 438 23.56 -4.54 -21.96
CA ASP A 438 24.37 -3.41 -22.44
C ASP A 438 25.66 -3.18 -21.63
N GLY A 439 25.98 -4.07 -20.70
CA GLY A 439 27.15 -4.00 -19.83
C GLY A 439 26.98 -3.08 -18.62
N SER A 440 25.88 -2.35 -18.50
CA SER A 440 25.58 -1.52 -17.34
C SER A 440 25.13 -2.37 -16.14
N VAL A 441 25.19 -1.77 -14.96
CA VAL A 441 24.59 -2.37 -13.76
C VAL A 441 23.09 -2.12 -13.80
N GLU A 442 22.32 -3.18 -13.64
CA GLU A 442 20.87 -3.18 -13.63
C GLU A 442 20.38 -3.55 -12.23
N SER A 443 19.32 -2.89 -11.77
CA SER A 443 18.64 -3.26 -10.52
C SER A 443 17.16 -3.45 -10.81
N TRP A 444 16.60 -4.56 -10.33
CA TRP A 444 15.21 -4.92 -10.55
C TRP A 444 14.61 -5.62 -9.33
N GLN A 445 13.30 -5.50 -9.20
CA GLN A 445 12.48 -6.21 -8.22
C GLN A 445 11.09 -6.46 -8.81
N PRO A 446 10.41 -7.57 -8.46
CA PRO A 446 9.01 -7.81 -8.84
C PRO A 446 8.09 -6.69 -8.37
N GLN A 447 7.05 -6.40 -9.16
CA GLN A 447 6.12 -5.28 -8.92
C GLN A 447 4.73 -5.76 -8.48
N PHE A 448 4.27 -6.94 -8.95
CA PHE A 448 2.87 -7.37 -8.82
C PHE A 448 2.73 -8.76 -8.21
N THR A 449 3.65 -9.14 -7.32
CA THR A 449 3.64 -10.41 -6.60
C THR A 449 4.46 -10.30 -5.32
N TYR A 450 4.31 -11.26 -4.40
CA TYR A 450 5.19 -11.43 -3.24
C TYR A 450 5.24 -12.92 -2.86
N TYR A 451 6.17 -13.31 -2.01
CA TYR A 451 6.30 -14.68 -1.53
C TYR A 451 6.91 -14.71 -0.12
N GLY A 452 6.70 -15.80 0.62
CA GLY A 452 7.39 -16.06 1.87
C GLY A 452 8.68 -16.86 1.62
N PHE A 453 9.85 -16.33 1.99
CA PHE A 453 11.12 -16.98 1.71
C PHE A 453 12.24 -16.51 2.66
N ARG A 454 13.24 -17.36 2.78
CA ARG A 454 14.55 -17.08 3.37
C ARG A 454 15.67 -17.26 2.35
N TYR A 455 15.51 -18.23 1.45
CA TYR A 455 16.52 -18.61 0.47
C TYR A 455 16.09 -18.20 -0.92
N VAL A 456 17.08 -17.81 -1.75
CA VAL A 456 16.88 -17.51 -3.17
C VAL A 456 17.90 -18.33 -3.96
N GLU A 457 17.44 -19.33 -4.73
CA GLU A 457 18.28 -20.04 -5.69
C GLU A 457 18.28 -19.29 -7.02
N VAL A 458 19.47 -19.10 -7.58
CA VAL A 458 19.69 -18.35 -8.81
C VAL A 458 20.11 -19.28 -9.93
N GLU A 459 19.29 -19.37 -10.97
CA GLU A 459 19.55 -20.09 -12.19
C GLU A 459 19.87 -19.11 -13.32
N GLY A 460 20.90 -19.40 -14.14
CA GLY A 460 21.26 -18.59 -15.29
C GLY A 460 22.18 -17.39 -14.99
N ALA A 461 22.77 -17.33 -13.80
CA ALA A 461 23.74 -16.29 -13.43
C ALA A 461 24.77 -16.80 -12.42
N VAL A 462 25.86 -16.10 -12.26
CA VAL A 462 26.93 -16.38 -11.28
C VAL A 462 27.16 -15.16 -10.39
N PRO A 463 27.59 -15.32 -9.14
CA PRO A 463 27.99 -14.18 -8.32
C PRO A 463 29.18 -13.44 -8.93
N ALA A 464 29.20 -12.13 -8.82
CA ALA A 464 30.34 -11.33 -9.26
C ALA A 464 31.64 -11.77 -8.58
N GLY A 465 32.71 -11.94 -9.38
CA GLY A 465 34.01 -12.42 -8.95
C GLY A 465 34.18 -13.94 -8.92
N GLU A 466 33.16 -14.71 -9.21
CA GLU A 466 33.26 -16.17 -9.38
C GLU A 466 33.70 -16.53 -10.83
N SER A 467 34.19 -17.78 -11.01
CA SER A 467 34.55 -18.28 -12.33
C SER A 467 33.34 -18.31 -13.28
N ASN A 468 33.44 -17.65 -14.42
CA ASN A 468 32.34 -17.44 -15.36
C ASN A 468 32.73 -17.78 -16.82
N PRO A 469 33.08 -19.05 -17.12
CA PRO A 469 33.49 -19.45 -18.48
C PRO A 469 32.33 -19.36 -19.49
N GLY A 470 31.06 -19.36 -19.01
CA GLY A 470 29.87 -19.28 -19.85
C GLY A 470 29.42 -17.84 -20.16
N ALA A 471 30.15 -16.82 -19.73
CA ALA A 471 29.76 -15.41 -19.85
C ALA A 471 28.32 -15.13 -19.42
N LEU A 472 27.90 -15.79 -18.33
CA LEU A 472 26.58 -15.58 -17.70
C LEU A 472 26.51 -14.19 -17.06
N PRO A 473 25.32 -13.65 -16.82
CA PRO A 473 25.13 -12.47 -15.99
C PRO A 473 25.82 -12.58 -14.62
N GLU A 474 26.43 -11.48 -14.18
CA GLU A 474 27.09 -11.42 -12.88
C GLU A 474 26.18 -10.78 -11.83
N VAL A 475 25.74 -11.57 -10.86
CA VAL A 475 24.96 -11.09 -9.71
C VAL A 475 25.86 -10.31 -8.77
N ILE A 476 25.60 -9.03 -8.65
CA ILE A 476 26.33 -8.12 -7.75
C ILE A 476 25.73 -8.19 -6.35
N ASP A 477 24.38 -8.20 -6.25
CA ASP A 477 23.68 -8.28 -4.97
C ASP A 477 22.32 -8.96 -5.10
N ILE A 478 21.93 -9.67 -4.02
CA ILE A 478 20.58 -10.16 -3.77
C ILE A 478 20.18 -9.67 -2.37
N THR A 479 19.13 -8.85 -2.33
CA THR A 479 18.54 -8.34 -1.09
C THR A 479 17.06 -8.72 -1.02
N GLY A 480 16.61 -9.28 0.11
CA GLY A 480 15.19 -9.43 0.41
C GLY A 480 14.56 -8.10 0.77
N LEU A 481 13.41 -7.80 0.20
CA LEU A 481 12.60 -6.64 0.53
C LEU A 481 11.35 -7.14 1.25
N HIS A 482 11.34 -7.01 2.59
CA HIS A 482 10.18 -7.43 3.38
C HIS A 482 9.01 -6.48 3.14
N THR A 483 7.89 -7.03 2.66
CA THR A 483 6.68 -6.29 2.36
C THR A 483 5.56 -6.69 3.31
N ARG A 484 4.87 -5.71 3.86
CA ARG A 484 3.69 -5.90 4.71
C ARG A 484 2.79 -4.67 4.74
N ASN A 485 1.62 -4.81 5.34
CA ASN A 485 0.79 -3.68 5.75
C ASN A 485 1.61 -2.72 6.63
N SER A 486 1.51 -1.42 6.36
CA SER A 486 2.30 -0.39 7.03
C SER A 486 1.72 0.07 8.37
N ALA A 487 0.83 -0.72 8.99
CA ALA A 487 0.32 -0.48 10.33
C ALA A 487 1.47 -0.19 11.31
N ALA A 488 1.30 0.89 12.09
CA ALA A 488 2.33 1.37 12.99
C ALA A 488 2.53 0.39 14.16
N GLN A 489 3.79 0.21 14.55
CA GLN A 489 4.09 -0.50 15.79
C GLN A 489 3.74 0.42 16.97
N VAL A 490 2.90 -0.07 17.88
CA VAL A 490 2.42 0.68 19.06
C VAL A 490 2.79 0.02 20.38
N GLY A 491 3.31 -1.20 20.36
CA GLY A 491 3.71 -1.93 21.54
C GLY A 491 5.12 -2.49 21.46
N THR A 492 5.72 -2.71 22.63
CA THR A 492 7.03 -3.35 22.81
C THR A 492 6.94 -4.39 23.92
N PHE A 493 7.74 -5.43 23.78
CA PHE A 493 7.90 -6.46 24.81
C PHE A 493 9.37 -6.72 25.06
N ALA A 494 9.76 -6.80 26.33
CA ALA A 494 11.05 -7.27 26.77
C ALA A 494 10.92 -7.84 28.18
N CYS A 495 11.65 -8.89 28.48
CA CYS A 495 11.69 -9.47 29.82
C CYS A 495 13.10 -9.92 30.20
N SER A 496 13.28 -10.42 31.44
CA SER A 496 14.57 -10.85 31.97
C SER A 496 15.03 -12.21 31.42
N ASP A 497 14.11 -13.00 30.84
CA ASP A 497 14.45 -14.31 30.27
C ASP A 497 14.53 -14.19 28.72
N PRO A 498 15.73 -14.36 28.13
CA PRO A 498 15.93 -14.24 26.69
C PRO A 498 15.17 -15.27 25.86
N LEU A 499 14.66 -16.36 26.44
CA LEU A 499 13.82 -17.32 25.74
C LEU A 499 12.49 -16.69 25.33
N PHE A 500 11.84 -15.94 26.22
CA PHE A 500 10.58 -15.26 25.91
C PHE A 500 10.77 -14.13 24.87
N ASP A 501 11.90 -13.42 24.90
CA ASP A 501 12.23 -12.43 23.89
C ASP A 501 12.40 -13.08 22.50
N LYS A 502 13.00 -14.26 22.43
CA LYS A 502 13.12 -15.05 21.19
C LYS A 502 11.74 -15.53 20.72
N ILE A 503 10.91 -16.07 21.60
CA ILE A 503 9.53 -16.49 21.27
C ILE A 503 8.75 -15.32 20.73
N HIS A 504 8.79 -14.16 21.41
CA HIS A 504 8.15 -12.93 20.95
C HIS A 504 8.64 -12.53 19.54
N SER A 505 9.94 -12.58 19.30
CA SER A 505 10.52 -12.26 17.99
C SER A 505 10.05 -13.21 16.89
N LEU A 506 9.94 -14.52 17.16
CA LEU A 506 9.42 -15.50 16.20
C LEU A 506 7.96 -15.23 15.85
N ILE A 507 7.13 -14.95 16.86
CA ILE A 507 5.72 -14.60 16.67
C ILE A 507 5.60 -13.30 15.87
N ASP A 508 6.40 -12.27 16.20
CA ASP A 508 6.39 -10.99 15.51
C ASP A 508 6.74 -11.13 14.01
N TRP A 509 7.74 -11.95 13.67
CA TRP A 509 8.07 -12.24 12.27
C TRP A 509 6.95 -12.98 11.53
N ALA A 510 6.27 -13.92 12.19
CA ALA A 510 5.11 -14.61 11.61
C ALA A 510 3.94 -13.63 11.38
N VAL A 511 3.63 -12.78 12.36
CA VAL A 511 2.60 -11.74 12.25
C VAL A 511 2.91 -10.79 11.09
N ARG A 512 4.12 -10.23 11.04
CA ARG A 512 4.54 -9.30 9.98
C ARG A 512 4.45 -9.92 8.60
N SER A 513 4.88 -11.19 8.48
CA SER A 513 4.88 -11.90 7.19
C SER A 513 3.48 -12.26 6.68
N ASN A 514 2.48 -12.25 7.56
CA ASN A 514 1.09 -12.56 7.22
C ASN A 514 0.16 -11.35 7.28
N MET A 515 0.69 -10.17 7.60
CA MET A 515 -0.08 -8.91 7.64
C MET A 515 0.02 -8.22 6.28
N ALA A 516 -0.83 -8.64 5.35
CA ALA A 516 -0.97 -8.07 4.00
C ALA A 516 -2.18 -7.11 3.92
N SER A 517 -2.91 -7.08 2.82
CA SER A 517 -4.20 -6.38 2.74
C SER A 517 -5.33 -7.11 3.49
N VAL A 518 -5.06 -8.33 3.91
CA VAL A 518 -5.79 -9.16 4.86
C VAL A 518 -4.77 -9.86 5.77
N LEU A 519 -5.21 -10.45 6.87
CA LEU A 519 -4.38 -11.39 7.61
C LEU A 519 -4.41 -12.74 6.89
N THR A 520 -3.26 -13.18 6.38
CA THR A 520 -3.15 -14.44 5.65
C THR A 520 -2.74 -15.58 6.57
N ASP A 521 -3.12 -16.80 6.21
CA ASP A 521 -2.65 -18.02 6.83
C ASP A 521 -1.14 -18.25 6.59
N CYS A 522 -0.69 -17.96 5.38
CA CYS A 522 0.70 -18.09 4.96
C CYS A 522 1.04 -17.13 3.81
N PRO A 523 2.32 -16.65 3.72
CA PRO A 523 2.71 -15.68 2.70
C PRO A 523 3.11 -16.30 1.36
N HIS A 524 2.87 -17.60 1.16
CA HIS A 524 3.35 -18.34 -0.02
C HIS A 524 2.26 -19.14 -0.73
N ARG A 525 1.71 -20.17 -0.09
CA ARG A 525 0.88 -21.20 -0.73
C ARG A 525 -0.56 -20.77 -0.97
N GLU A 526 -1.20 -20.18 0.04
CA GLU A 526 -2.62 -19.83 0.00
C GLU A 526 -2.86 -18.33 -0.08
N LYS A 527 -2.21 -17.55 0.78
CA LYS A 527 -2.36 -16.07 0.84
C LYS A 527 -3.83 -15.65 0.97
N LEU A 528 -4.63 -16.45 1.70
CA LEU A 528 -6.06 -16.26 1.87
C LEU A 528 -6.37 -15.64 3.23
N GLY A 529 -7.45 -14.88 3.30
CA GLY A 529 -7.94 -14.25 4.53
C GLY A 529 -8.79 -15.21 5.36
N TRP A 530 -8.21 -16.29 5.88
CA TRP A 530 -8.89 -17.21 6.76
C TRP A 530 -9.34 -16.50 8.04
N LEU A 531 -10.63 -16.57 8.33
CA LEU A 531 -11.23 -15.79 9.44
C LEU A 531 -10.81 -16.31 10.81
N GLU A 532 -10.49 -17.60 10.92
CA GLU A 532 -9.88 -18.17 12.12
C GLU A 532 -8.60 -17.41 12.52
N VAL A 533 -7.70 -17.14 11.55
CA VAL A 533 -6.48 -16.35 11.80
C VAL A 533 -6.85 -14.97 12.31
N THR A 534 -7.85 -14.33 11.70
CA THR A 534 -8.29 -12.98 12.08
C THR A 534 -8.75 -12.94 13.53
N HIS A 535 -9.61 -13.85 13.98
CA HIS A 535 -10.16 -13.78 15.32
C HIS A 535 -9.19 -14.32 16.39
N LEU A 536 -8.47 -15.41 16.13
CA LEU A 536 -7.54 -16.00 17.11
C LEU A 536 -6.30 -15.11 17.35
N MET A 537 -5.78 -14.47 16.30
CA MET A 537 -4.56 -13.68 16.40
C MET A 537 -4.79 -12.21 16.72
N GLY A 538 -6.02 -11.70 16.54
CA GLY A 538 -6.33 -10.28 16.68
C GLY A 538 -5.91 -9.68 18.02
N GLY A 539 -6.21 -10.38 19.11
CA GLY A 539 -5.81 -9.97 20.46
C GLY A 539 -4.29 -9.85 20.63
N SER A 540 -3.53 -10.76 20.04
CA SER A 540 -2.06 -10.75 20.10
C SER A 540 -1.47 -9.64 19.24
N ILE A 541 -2.00 -9.44 18.03
CA ILE A 541 -1.46 -8.47 17.06
C ILE A 541 -1.67 -7.04 17.57
N GLN A 542 -2.83 -6.72 18.15
CA GLN A 542 -3.14 -5.37 18.65
C GLN A 542 -2.25 -4.90 19.82
N TYR A 543 -1.61 -5.82 20.55
CA TYR A 543 -0.59 -5.44 21.55
C TYR A 543 0.67 -4.90 20.90
N ARG A 544 0.89 -5.18 19.63
CA ARG A 544 2.11 -4.82 18.90
C ARG A 544 1.88 -3.75 17.84
N TYR A 545 0.76 -3.81 17.10
CA TYR A 545 0.46 -2.99 15.94
C TYR A 545 -0.90 -2.30 16.05
N ASP A 546 -1.01 -1.07 15.54
CA ASP A 546 -2.29 -0.39 15.35
C ASP A 546 -3.01 -0.98 14.11
N ILE A 547 -3.78 -2.03 14.36
CA ILE A 547 -4.52 -2.76 13.32
C ILE A 547 -5.97 -2.29 13.17
N SER A 548 -6.34 -1.16 13.77
CA SER A 548 -7.74 -0.67 13.77
C SER A 548 -8.31 -0.56 12.36
N ARG A 549 -7.54 -0.02 11.41
CA ARG A 549 -7.99 0.16 10.03
C ARG A 549 -7.96 -1.15 9.22
N LEU A 550 -6.97 -2.00 9.47
CA LEU A 550 -6.92 -3.33 8.85
C LEU A 550 -8.12 -4.17 9.28
N TYR A 551 -8.49 -4.14 10.57
CA TYR A 551 -9.67 -4.85 11.07
C TYR A 551 -10.99 -4.22 10.62
N ALA A 552 -11.07 -2.89 10.48
CA ALA A 552 -12.23 -2.25 9.87
C ALA A 552 -12.45 -2.74 8.43
N LYS A 553 -11.36 -2.89 7.65
CA LYS A 553 -11.41 -3.51 6.32
C LYS A 553 -11.85 -4.97 6.40
N GLN A 554 -11.28 -5.77 7.31
CA GLN A 554 -11.62 -7.19 7.46
C GLN A 554 -13.10 -7.40 7.78
N VAL A 555 -13.67 -6.59 8.67
CA VAL A 555 -15.12 -6.60 8.97
C VAL A 555 -15.95 -6.24 7.73
N ASN A 556 -15.48 -5.27 6.92
CA ASN A 556 -16.13 -4.94 5.66
C ASN A 556 -16.03 -6.09 4.64
N ASP A 557 -14.88 -6.78 4.58
CA ASP A 557 -14.71 -7.97 3.73
C ASP A 557 -15.67 -9.10 4.15
N MET A 558 -15.85 -9.36 5.45
CA MET A 558 -16.85 -10.30 5.97
C MET A 558 -18.25 -9.92 5.51
N ARG A 559 -18.63 -8.64 5.67
CA ARG A 559 -19.94 -8.12 5.25
C ARG A 559 -20.18 -8.30 3.75
N THR A 560 -19.18 -8.07 2.91
CA THR A 560 -19.31 -8.21 1.45
C THR A 560 -19.26 -9.67 1.00
N ALA A 561 -18.65 -10.55 1.78
CA ALA A 561 -18.57 -11.98 1.52
C ALA A 561 -19.80 -12.74 2.05
N GLN A 562 -20.59 -12.16 2.97
CA GLN A 562 -21.74 -12.81 3.60
C GLN A 562 -22.74 -13.34 2.57
N HIS A 563 -23.15 -14.58 2.73
CA HIS A 563 -24.13 -15.26 1.86
C HIS A 563 -25.55 -14.75 2.12
N ALA A 564 -26.47 -15.07 1.20
CA ALA A 564 -27.86 -14.61 1.29
C ALA A 564 -28.62 -15.16 2.52
N ASP A 565 -28.21 -16.30 3.04
CA ASP A 565 -28.75 -16.92 4.27
C ASP A 565 -28.17 -16.33 5.57
N GLY A 566 -27.19 -15.40 5.44
CA GLY A 566 -26.53 -14.76 6.56
C GLY A 566 -25.22 -15.43 6.99
N MET A 567 -24.85 -16.58 6.43
CA MET A 567 -23.58 -17.24 6.73
C MET A 567 -22.40 -16.39 6.23
N VAL A 568 -21.39 -16.22 7.07
CA VAL A 568 -20.09 -15.65 6.69
C VAL A 568 -19.18 -16.83 6.27
N PRO A 569 -18.55 -16.78 5.08
CA PRO A 569 -17.70 -17.87 4.63
C PRO A 569 -16.42 -17.96 5.48
N THR A 570 -15.70 -19.08 5.39
CA THR A 570 -14.46 -19.31 6.12
C THR A 570 -13.31 -18.39 5.73
N ILE A 571 -13.38 -17.77 4.55
CA ILE A 571 -12.41 -16.79 4.05
C ILE A 571 -13.10 -15.49 3.64
N ALA A 572 -12.49 -14.35 3.96
CA ALA A 572 -12.92 -13.04 3.51
C ALA A 572 -11.71 -12.15 3.14
N PRO A 573 -11.68 -11.55 1.93
CA PRO A 573 -12.66 -11.66 0.84
C PRO A 573 -12.82 -13.11 0.36
N GLN A 574 -14.06 -13.49 0.02
CA GLN A 574 -14.29 -14.81 -0.56
C GLN A 574 -13.72 -14.86 -1.98
N TYR A 575 -12.74 -15.73 -2.19
CA TYR A 575 -12.02 -15.84 -3.44
C TYR A 575 -12.37 -17.11 -4.21
N VAL A 576 -12.41 -18.24 -3.51
CA VAL A 576 -12.80 -19.55 -4.02
C VAL A 576 -13.80 -20.19 -3.07
N THR A 577 -14.69 -21.00 -3.57
CA THR A 577 -15.45 -21.97 -2.79
C THR A 577 -14.68 -23.27 -2.83
N PHE A 578 -14.28 -23.75 -1.69
CA PHE A 578 -13.70 -25.09 -1.60
C PHE A 578 -14.81 -26.12 -1.86
N SER A 579 -14.45 -27.29 -2.43
CA SER A 579 -15.31 -28.42 -2.85
C SER A 579 -16.62 -28.57 -2.06
N PRO A 580 -17.69 -29.16 -2.62
CA PRO A 580 -18.94 -29.41 -1.89
C PRO A 580 -18.78 -30.19 -0.58
N ASP A 581 -17.62 -30.82 -0.38
CA ASP A 581 -17.26 -31.54 0.86
C ASP A 581 -16.60 -30.65 1.93
N PHE A 582 -16.21 -29.40 1.60
CA PHE A 582 -15.65 -28.42 2.52
C PHE A 582 -16.67 -27.29 2.73
N ILE A 583 -17.56 -27.51 3.68
CA ILE A 583 -18.64 -26.59 4.01
C ILE A 583 -18.06 -25.46 4.85
N ASP A 584 -18.46 -24.21 4.54
CA ASP A 584 -18.20 -23.08 5.44
C ASP A 584 -18.76 -23.38 6.83
N THR A 585 -17.96 -23.15 7.87
CA THR A 585 -18.33 -23.48 9.25
C THR A 585 -18.37 -22.20 10.10
N PRO A 586 -19.32 -22.12 11.06
CA PRO A 586 -19.43 -20.95 11.94
C PRO A 586 -18.19 -20.68 12.78
N GLU A 587 -17.38 -21.71 13.04
CA GLU A 587 -16.16 -21.64 13.83
C GLU A 587 -15.06 -20.82 13.11
N TRP A 588 -15.13 -20.71 11.79
CA TRP A 588 -14.14 -20.01 10.97
C TRP A 588 -14.59 -18.62 10.54
N GLY A 589 -15.89 -18.32 10.62
CA GLY A 589 -16.50 -17.08 10.15
C GLY A 589 -17.06 -16.13 11.21
#